data_47df72e73cd4994a25f4240f7aba15ee
#
_entry.id   47df72e73cd4994a25f4240f7aba15ee
#
_cell.length_a   1.000
_cell.length_b   1.000
_cell.length_c   1.000
_cell.angle_alpha   90.00
_cell.angle_beta   90.00
_cell.angle_gamma   90.00
#
_symmetry.space_group_name_H-M   'P 1'
#
loop_
_entity.id
_entity.type
_entity.pdbx_description
1 polymer ?
#
loop_
_entity_poly.entity_id
_entity_poly.type
_entity_poly.pdbx_seq_one_letter_code
_entity_poly.pdbx_strand_id
1 'polypeptide(L)'
;MMGISWGGFNGLQIAALQPPELKAVITVCSTDDRYADDVHHMGGCLLGDNLSWASTMFSHNACPPDPLVVGEDWKSMWMDRLEKSGLWLAKWLRHQRRDDFWKHGSVCEDYGAIRCPVMAVSGWADGYSNAVFRLLANLDVPRKGLIGPWSHLYPHMGHPGPAIGFLQEAIRWWDAWLKGEENGIMEEPMLRVWMQDSVPPTTDYDYRPGRWVAEEKWPGKNISLQVFHLGFAWLGPEKEIGQSIPVSIQSPLSVGLFAGKWCSYAAPPDLPHDQREDDGGALVFDSDPLQKDMEILGGPVAELEISANKPVAMIAVRLSDILPDDKATRVTYGLLNLTHRESHENPSPLEPGKRYRLTVRLNDISQKFPAGNRIRLAISTVYWPLAWPSPEPTRLTVYTKTSRLLLPVRQKEAKDEDLRPFGPAEGSPPVPKTLIQPTRQSWTVVRDLAKDESRLEVVNDEGVYRLEDIGLEIAARVEENYVFAGDDYRSLRGETRWMRSFKRGEWEVRTVARTLLTSDATHFHVRAELDAWEGESRVFSRSWDEQVPRDLV
;
A
#
# COMPACT_ATOMS: atom_id res chain seq x y z
N MET A 1 -6.20 22.85 7.27
CA MET A 1 -5.57 22.30 6.05
C MET A 1 -6.13 20.92 5.78
N MET A 2 -6.42 20.56 4.52
CA MET A 2 -6.89 19.23 4.13
C MET A 2 -6.12 18.76 2.89
N GLY A 3 -5.79 17.48 2.86
CA GLY A 3 -5.17 16.88 1.68
C GLY A 3 -5.19 15.37 1.72
N ILE A 4 -5.09 14.75 0.55
CA ILE A 4 -4.90 13.31 0.36
C ILE A 4 -3.45 13.03 -0.01
N SER A 5 -2.94 11.85 0.40
CA SER A 5 -1.60 11.42 0.00
C SER A 5 -0.52 12.42 0.43
N TRP A 6 0.24 12.95 -0.50
CA TRP A 6 1.22 14.02 -0.23
C TRP A 6 0.59 15.26 0.40
N GLY A 7 -0.65 15.61 0.02
CA GLY A 7 -1.37 16.72 0.64
C GLY A 7 -1.69 16.46 2.11
N GLY A 8 -1.98 15.20 2.46
CA GLY A 8 -2.24 14.77 3.83
C GLY A 8 -0.96 14.79 4.68
N PHE A 9 0.10 14.16 4.22
CA PHE A 9 1.34 14.11 4.98
C PHE A 9 2.03 15.49 5.08
N ASN A 10 1.98 16.33 4.04
CA ASN A 10 2.42 17.73 4.13
C ASN A 10 1.63 18.49 5.19
N GLY A 11 0.32 18.22 5.32
CA GLY A 11 -0.51 18.79 6.38
C GLY A 11 -0.02 18.44 7.78
N LEU A 12 0.38 17.20 8.01
CA LEU A 12 0.96 16.74 9.26
C LEU A 12 2.33 17.38 9.53
N GLN A 13 3.19 17.47 8.51
CA GLN A 13 4.51 18.10 8.65
C GLN A 13 4.41 19.60 8.94
N ILE A 14 3.51 20.31 8.27
CA ILE A 14 3.25 21.73 8.54
C ILE A 14 2.68 21.90 9.96
N ALA A 15 1.80 20.98 10.40
CA ALA A 15 1.26 21.02 11.76
C ALA A 15 2.38 20.85 12.82
N ALA A 16 3.38 20.03 12.56
CA ALA A 16 4.55 19.87 13.44
C ALA A 16 5.42 21.12 13.50
N LEU A 17 5.40 21.99 12.49
CA LEU A 17 6.07 23.29 12.50
C LEU A 17 5.27 24.38 13.24
N GLN A 18 4.02 24.11 13.63
CA GLN A 18 3.15 24.97 14.46
C GLN A 18 2.93 26.40 13.94
N PRO A 19 2.67 26.63 12.65
CA PRO A 19 2.33 27.99 12.20
C PRO A 19 1.04 28.45 12.89
N PRO A 20 1.00 29.70 13.41
CA PRO A 20 -0.11 30.18 14.24
C PRO A 20 -1.45 30.26 13.49
N GLU A 21 -1.44 30.30 12.18
CA GLU A 21 -2.61 30.32 11.31
C GLU A 21 -3.26 28.94 11.15
N LEU A 22 -2.51 27.86 11.34
CA LEU A 22 -3.01 26.49 11.20
C LEU A 22 -3.81 26.08 12.45
N LYS A 23 -5.14 25.97 12.31
CA LYS A 23 -6.05 25.67 13.41
C LYS A 23 -6.46 24.22 13.49
N ALA A 24 -6.50 23.50 12.37
CA ALA A 24 -6.84 22.07 12.32
C ALA A 24 -6.39 21.43 11.01
N VAL A 25 -6.28 20.09 11.02
CA VAL A 25 -5.88 19.28 9.86
C VAL A 25 -6.90 18.17 9.62
N ILE A 26 -7.19 17.91 8.34
CA ILE A 26 -7.76 16.65 7.86
C ILE A 26 -6.70 16.01 6.96
N THR A 27 -6.17 14.85 7.37
CA THR A 27 -5.21 14.06 6.60
C THR A 27 -5.88 12.82 6.06
N VAL A 28 -5.81 12.60 4.75
CA VAL A 28 -6.48 11.49 4.07
C VAL A 28 -5.44 10.63 3.37
N CYS A 29 -5.50 9.31 3.55
CA CYS A 29 -4.65 8.34 2.84
C CYS A 29 -3.17 8.77 2.86
N SER A 30 -2.60 8.98 4.04
CA SER A 30 -1.25 9.53 4.19
C SER A 30 -0.49 8.85 5.31
N THR A 31 0.83 8.88 5.23
CA THR A 31 1.71 8.27 6.23
C THR A 31 2.13 9.26 7.31
N ASP A 32 2.43 8.71 8.49
CA ASP A 32 3.13 9.35 9.60
C ASP A 32 4.61 8.91 9.70
N ASP A 33 4.98 7.81 9.01
CA ASP A 33 6.35 7.26 8.92
C ASP A 33 6.71 6.95 7.47
N ARG A 34 7.62 7.72 6.90
CA ARG A 34 8.04 7.62 5.49
C ARG A 34 8.85 6.36 5.17
N TYR A 35 9.31 5.63 6.16
CA TYR A 35 10.07 4.39 5.97
C TYR A 35 9.23 3.14 6.17
N ALA A 36 8.59 3.03 7.32
CA ALA A 36 8.04 1.75 7.77
C ALA A 36 6.76 1.34 7.02
N ASP A 37 6.03 2.32 6.46
CA ASP A 37 4.69 2.10 5.96
C ASP A 37 4.32 3.13 4.87
N ASP A 38 5.10 3.12 3.82
CA ASP A 38 4.94 3.97 2.65
C ASP A 38 5.34 3.18 1.40
N VAL A 39 5.15 3.72 0.21
CA VAL A 39 5.48 3.12 -1.10
C VAL A 39 6.91 2.59 -1.22
N HIS A 40 7.79 2.95 -0.28
CA HIS A 40 9.23 2.64 -0.35
C HIS A 40 9.58 1.31 0.32
N HIS A 41 9.15 1.14 1.57
CA HIS A 41 9.49 -0.03 2.38
C HIS A 41 8.33 -0.46 3.26
N MET A 42 8.26 -1.75 3.53
CA MET A 42 7.38 -2.35 4.52
C MET A 42 8.16 -3.43 5.29
N GLY A 43 8.25 -3.28 6.62
CA GLY A 43 9.05 -4.19 7.43
C GLY A 43 10.52 -4.30 7.00
N GLY A 44 11.09 -3.24 6.40
CA GLY A 44 12.45 -3.23 5.85
C GLY A 44 12.60 -3.94 4.50
N CYS A 45 11.52 -4.50 3.92
CA CYS A 45 11.50 -5.00 2.55
C CYS A 45 11.30 -3.85 1.57
N LEU A 46 12.03 -3.84 0.46
CA LEU A 46 11.83 -2.89 -0.63
C LEU A 46 10.53 -3.23 -1.37
N LEU A 47 9.59 -2.29 -1.42
CA LEU A 47 8.33 -2.47 -2.16
C LEU A 47 8.50 -2.27 -3.67
N GLY A 48 7.75 -3.03 -4.46
CA GLY A 48 7.66 -2.84 -5.92
C GLY A 48 7.11 -1.47 -6.30
N ASP A 49 6.22 -0.93 -5.46
CA ASP A 49 5.66 0.42 -5.63
C ASP A 49 6.72 1.52 -5.57
N ASN A 50 7.90 1.28 -5.01
CA ASN A 50 9.02 2.21 -5.10
C ASN A 50 9.43 2.49 -6.56
N LEU A 51 9.43 1.46 -7.43
CA LEU A 51 9.67 1.61 -8.86
C LEU A 51 8.51 2.33 -9.56
N SER A 52 7.27 1.87 -9.37
CA SER A 52 6.11 2.41 -10.09
C SER A 52 5.86 3.88 -9.70
N TRP A 53 5.98 4.22 -8.41
CA TRP A 53 5.80 5.59 -7.93
C TRP A 53 6.93 6.52 -8.38
N ALA A 54 8.19 6.07 -8.32
CA ALA A 54 9.32 6.85 -8.84
C ALA A 54 9.15 7.17 -10.33
N SER A 55 8.65 6.21 -11.11
CA SER A 55 8.39 6.37 -12.54
C SER A 55 7.22 7.33 -12.82
N THR A 56 6.19 7.28 -11.98
CA THR A 56 5.09 8.25 -12.01
C THR A 56 5.62 9.67 -11.82
N MET A 57 6.44 9.89 -10.79
CA MET A 57 7.06 11.19 -10.52
C MET A 57 7.98 11.66 -11.65
N PHE A 58 8.77 10.74 -12.20
CA PHE A 58 9.65 11.03 -13.33
C PHE A 58 8.86 11.47 -14.56
N SER A 59 7.76 10.80 -14.87
CA SER A 59 6.85 11.14 -15.97
C SER A 59 6.15 12.49 -15.76
N HIS A 60 5.66 12.79 -14.54
CA HIS A 60 5.00 14.07 -14.25
C HIS A 60 5.97 15.25 -14.34
N ASN A 61 7.19 15.09 -13.82
CA ASN A 61 8.21 16.12 -13.89
C ASN A 61 8.64 16.44 -15.33
N ALA A 62 8.47 15.50 -16.25
CA ALA A 62 8.77 15.69 -17.67
C ALA A 62 7.71 16.49 -18.45
N CYS A 63 6.54 16.74 -17.85
CA CYS A 63 5.46 17.47 -18.52
C CYS A 63 5.79 18.97 -18.68
N PRO A 64 5.41 19.60 -19.81
CA PRO A 64 5.55 21.04 -20.01
C PRO A 64 4.61 21.85 -19.13
N PRO A 65 4.90 23.12 -18.83
CA PRO A 65 3.89 24.07 -18.39
C PRO A 65 2.93 24.41 -19.53
N ASP A 66 1.70 24.80 -19.19
CA ASP A 66 0.70 25.21 -20.19
C ASP A 66 1.03 26.61 -20.75
N PRO A 67 1.16 26.74 -22.11
CA PRO A 67 1.41 28.04 -22.75
C PRO A 67 0.36 29.11 -22.46
N LEU A 68 -0.90 28.75 -22.18
CA LEU A 68 -1.92 29.72 -21.76
C LEU A 68 -1.64 30.36 -20.40
N VAL A 69 -0.85 29.69 -19.56
CA VAL A 69 -0.50 30.18 -18.21
C VAL A 69 0.81 30.96 -18.23
N VAL A 70 1.82 30.47 -18.94
CA VAL A 70 3.20 31.01 -18.90
C VAL A 70 3.63 31.74 -20.19
N GLY A 71 2.76 31.81 -21.21
CA GLY A 71 3.06 32.47 -22.48
C GLY A 71 4.16 31.79 -23.26
N GLU A 72 4.98 32.58 -23.96
CA GLU A 72 6.07 32.12 -24.84
C GLU A 72 7.22 31.42 -24.10
N ASP A 73 7.33 31.60 -22.80
CA ASP A 73 8.38 30.99 -21.98
C ASP A 73 8.19 29.48 -21.76
N TRP A 74 7.04 28.91 -22.15
CA TRP A 74 6.70 27.50 -21.90
C TRP A 74 7.78 26.54 -22.37
N LYS A 75 8.37 26.78 -23.53
CA LYS A 75 9.38 25.90 -24.14
C LYS A 75 10.71 25.96 -23.38
N SER A 76 11.18 27.16 -23.02
CA SER A 76 12.40 27.34 -22.24
C SER A 76 12.26 26.73 -20.84
N MET A 77 11.12 26.92 -20.20
CA MET A 77 10.79 26.32 -18.91
C MET A 77 10.71 24.78 -19.01
N TRP A 78 10.17 24.27 -20.12
CA TRP A 78 10.10 22.82 -20.34
C TRP A 78 11.49 22.22 -20.52
N MET A 79 12.34 22.81 -21.36
CA MET A 79 13.72 22.36 -21.55
C MET A 79 14.51 22.36 -20.25
N ASP A 80 14.43 23.42 -19.46
CA ASP A 80 15.07 23.51 -18.14
C ASP A 80 14.60 22.39 -17.21
N ARG A 81 13.30 22.09 -17.20
CA ARG A 81 12.68 21.00 -16.41
C ARG A 81 13.18 19.62 -16.86
N LEU A 82 13.25 19.38 -18.18
CA LEU A 82 13.76 18.12 -18.73
C LEU A 82 15.24 17.91 -18.41
N GLU A 83 16.06 18.96 -18.56
CA GLU A 83 17.49 18.92 -18.25
C GLU A 83 17.79 18.68 -16.76
N LYS A 84 16.98 19.28 -15.87
CA LYS A 84 17.11 19.13 -14.41
C LYS A 84 16.41 17.89 -13.86
N SER A 85 15.70 17.14 -14.68
CA SER A 85 15.03 15.91 -14.27
C SER A 85 16.05 14.88 -13.77
N GLY A 86 15.74 14.25 -12.62
CA GLY A 86 16.61 13.25 -11.99
C GLY A 86 15.86 11.96 -11.69
N LEU A 87 16.62 10.92 -11.33
CA LEU A 87 16.07 9.60 -11.02
C LEU A 87 15.66 9.52 -9.55
N TRP A 88 14.37 9.65 -9.28
CA TRP A 88 13.78 9.45 -7.96
C TRP A 88 14.11 8.06 -7.41
N LEU A 89 13.95 7.01 -8.24
CA LEU A 89 14.23 5.64 -7.87
C LEU A 89 15.66 5.46 -7.34
N ALA A 90 16.66 5.93 -8.09
CA ALA A 90 18.08 5.80 -7.68
C ALA A 90 18.36 6.55 -6.38
N LYS A 91 17.73 7.73 -6.18
CA LYS A 91 17.83 8.48 -4.92
C LYS A 91 17.27 7.68 -3.75
N TRP A 92 16.07 7.14 -3.89
CA TRP A 92 15.41 6.38 -2.82
C TRP A 92 16.14 5.05 -2.52
N LEU A 93 16.64 4.35 -3.53
CA LEU A 93 17.41 3.13 -3.35
C LEU A 93 18.72 3.31 -2.57
N ARG A 94 19.28 4.54 -2.51
CA ARG A 94 20.44 4.83 -1.66
C ARG A 94 20.12 4.90 -0.18
N HIS A 95 18.84 4.96 0.19
CA HIS A 95 18.33 5.06 1.56
C HIS A 95 17.55 3.79 1.95
N GLN A 96 18.25 2.63 2.01
CA GLN A 96 17.63 1.33 2.29
C GLN A 96 17.38 1.10 3.78
N ARG A 97 18.02 1.89 4.65
CA ARG A 97 17.77 1.90 6.10
C ARG A 97 16.91 3.08 6.49
N ARG A 98 16.33 3.01 7.69
CA ARG A 98 15.60 4.13 8.28
C ARG A 98 16.59 5.18 8.80
N ASP A 99 17.18 5.94 7.87
CA ASP A 99 18.13 7.01 8.12
C ASP A 99 17.46 8.38 8.23
N ASP A 100 18.26 9.44 8.38
CA ASP A 100 17.78 10.82 8.54
C ASP A 100 16.97 11.32 7.35
N PHE A 101 17.16 10.73 6.16
CA PHE A 101 16.37 11.07 4.96
C PHE A 101 14.88 10.74 5.17
N TRP A 102 14.59 9.58 5.75
CA TRP A 102 13.21 9.15 6.03
C TRP A 102 12.66 9.79 7.32
N LYS A 103 13.49 9.93 8.36
CA LYS A 103 13.10 10.56 9.63
C LYS A 103 12.66 12.00 9.44
N HIS A 104 13.35 12.76 8.60
CA HIS A 104 13.02 14.15 8.29
C HIS A 104 11.55 14.33 7.84
N GLY A 105 11.01 13.37 7.08
CA GLY A 105 9.64 13.39 6.58
C GLY A 105 8.61 12.67 7.48
N SER A 106 9.00 12.21 8.67
CA SER A 106 8.19 11.33 9.50
C SER A 106 7.79 12.01 10.80
N VAL A 107 6.50 12.37 10.94
CA VAL A 107 5.99 13.02 12.17
C VAL A 107 5.95 12.05 13.37
N CYS A 108 6.08 10.75 13.13
CA CYS A 108 6.21 9.76 14.20
C CYS A 108 7.49 9.91 15.03
N GLU A 109 8.48 10.69 14.59
CA GLU A 109 9.66 11.04 15.39
C GLU A 109 9.28 11.91 16.60
N ASP A 110 8.28 12.78 16.46
CA ASP A 110 7.75 13.61 17.55
C ASP A 110 6.28 13.96 17.30
N TYR A 111 5.37 13.08 17.69
CA TYR A 111 3.93 13.36 17.64
C TYR A 111 3.55 14.56 18.53
N GLY A 112 4.32 14.83 19.58
CA GLY A 112 4.10 15.96 20.48
C GLY A 112 4.35 17.32 19.84
N ALA A 113 5.00 17.39 18.67
CA ALA A 113 5.14 18.62 17.90
C ALA A 113 3.81 19.09 17.29
N ILE A 114 2.85 18.20 17.05
CA ILE A 114 1.52 18.55 16.52
C ILE A 114 0.65 19.08 17.66
N ARG A 115 0.19 20.33 17.56
CA ARG A 115 -0.61 21.03 18.59
C ARG A 115 -2.03 21.37 18.17
N CYS A 116 -2.38 21.17 16.91
CA CYS A 116 -3.73 21.42 16.39
C CYS A 116 -4.52 20.11 16.27
N PRO A 117 -5.87 20.17 16.29
CA PRO A 117 -6.74 19.02 16.07
C PRO A 117 -6.48 18.32 14.73
N VAL A 118 -6.58 16.98 14.73
CA VAL A 118 -6.32 16.14 13.56
C VAL A 118 -7.48 15.16 13.32
N MET A 119 -8.03 15.17 12.11
CA MET A 119 -8.88 14.10 11.60
C MET A 119 -8.07 13.26 10.62
N ALA A 120 -7.89 11.98 10.92
CA ALA A 120 -7.15 11.02 10.11
C ALA A 120 -8.11 10.07 9.38
N VAL A 121 -7.99 9.98 8.06
CA VAL A 121 -8.93 9.23 7.20
C VAL A 121 -8.17 8.32 6.26
N SER A 122 -8.62 7.07 6.06
CA SER A 122 -8.06 6.14 5.07
C SER A 122 -9.09 5.10 4.64
N GLY A 123 -8.66 4.11 3.88
CA GLY A 123 -9.47 2.97 3.45
C GLY A 123 -8.74 1.64 3.62
N TRP A 124 -9.50 0.53 3.67
CA TRP A 124 -8.91 -0.80 3.84
C TRP A 124 -8.19 -1.32 2.59
N ALA A 125 -8.52 -0.78 1.42
CA ALA A 125 -7.81 -1.08 0.17
C ALA A 125 -6.66 -0.09 -0.10
N ASP A 126 -6.45 0.90 0.78
CA ASP A 126 -5.36 1.86 0.75
C ASP A 126 -4.14 1.36 1.53
N GLY A 127 -2.94 1.63 1.05
CA GLY A 127 -1.69 1.27 1.72
C GLY A 127 -1.42 2.02 3.03
N TYR A 128 -2.12 3.11 3.32
CA TYR A 128 -1.86 4.01 4.44
C TYR A 128 -2.79 3.83 5.65
N SER A 129 -3.62 2.77 5.68
CA SER A 129 -4.60 2.57 6.77
C SER A 129 -3.96 2.51 8.17
N ASN A 130 -2.77 1.93 8.29
CA ASN A 130 -2.05 1.80 9.57
C ASN A 130 -1.74 3.15 10.23
N ALA A 131 -1.49 4.19 9.43
CA ALA A 131 -1.15 5.52 9.94
C ALA A 131 -2.29 6.12 10.79
N VAL A 132 -3.56 5.84 10.45
CA VAL A 132 -4.71 6.31 11.22
C VAL A 132 -4.63 5.80 12.66
N PHE A 133 -4.35 4.52 12.85
CA PHE A 133 -4.26 3.90 14.18
C PHE A 133 -3.08 4.45 14.99
N ARG A 134 -1.91 4.67 14.36
CA ARG A 134 -0.74 5.24 15.02
C ARG A 134 -0.98 6.70 15.44
N LEU A 135 -1.59 7.50 14.56
CA LEU A 135 -1.96 8.89 14.88
C LEU A 135 -2.95 8.94 16.05
N LEU A 136 -4.00 8.10 16.05
CA LEU A 136 -4.95 8.05 17.15
C LEU A 136 -4.34 7.60 18.47
N ALA A 137 -3.38 6.68 18.43
CA ALA A 137 -2.73 6.17 19.64
C ALA A 137 -1.73 7.17 20.26
N ASN A 138 -1.07 8.00 19.44
CA ASN A 138 0.10 8.76 19.87
C ASN A 138 -0.08 10.29 19.89
N LEU A 139 -1.02 10.86 19.15
CA LEU A 139 -1.30 12.29 19.22
C LEU A 139 -1.96 12.64 20.57
N ASP A 140 -1.55 13.78 21.17
CA ASP A 140 -2.11 14.30 22.42
C ASP A 140 -2.97 15.57 22.18
N VAL A 141 -3.67 15.61 21.06
CA VAL A 141 -4.60 16.67 20.66
C VAL A 141 -5.98 16.08 20.38
N PRO A 142 -7.04 16.90 20.28
CA PRO A 142 -8.33 16.42 19.78
C PRO A 142 -8.17 15.73 18.43
N ARG A 143 -8.65 14.50 18.34
CA ARG A 143 -8.44 13.67 17.15
C ARG A 143 -9.60 12.76 16.84
N LYS A 144 -9.79 12.47 15.55
CA LYS A 144 -10.79 11.55 15.01
C LYS A 144 -10.17 10.67 13.95
N GLY A 145 -10.65 9.43 13.86
CA GLY A 145 -10.28 8.46 12.83
C GLY A 145 -11.49 7.97 12.05
N LEU A 146 -11.33 7.82 10.74
CA LEU A 146 -12.36 7.28 9.86
C LEU A 146 -11.72 6.37 8.82
N ILE A 147 -12.14 5.08 8.79
CA ILE A 147 -11.66 4.13 7.80
C ILE A 147 -12.85 3.40 7.17
N GLY A 148 -13.01 3.56 5.86
CA GLY A 148 -13.99 2.83 5.06
C GLY A 148 -13.36 1.70 4.25
N PRO A 149 -14.10 1.07 3.35
CA PRO A 149 -13.56 -0.01 2.51
C PRO A 149 -12.69 0.50 1.34
N TRP A 150 -12.52 1.80 1.22
CA TRP A 150 -12.04 2.55 0.07
C TRP A 150 -10.58 2.24 -0.30
N SER A 151 -10.30 2.45 -1.59
CA SER A 151 -8.96 2.61 -2.15
C SER A 151 -8.39 4.01 -1.83
N HIS A 152 -7.30 4.41 -2.48
CA HIS A 152 -6.63 5.71 -2.31
C HIS A 152 -7.47 6.88 -2.85
N LEU A 153 -8.63 7.11 -2.24
CA LEU A 153 -9.64 8.10 -2.65
C LEU A 153 -10.19 8.86 -1.45
N TYR A 154 -10.74 10.05 -1.72
CA TYR A 154 -11.60 10.71 -0.73
C TYR A 154 -12.88 9.90 -0.51
N PRO A 155 -13.40 9.80 0.74
CA PRO A 155 -14.57 8.96 1.05
C PRO A 155 -15.86 9.26 0.28
N HIS A 156 -16.06 10.50 -0.23
CA HIS A 156 -17.22 10.83 -1.07
C HIS A 156 -17.09 10.30 -2.51
N MET A 157 -15.89 9.89 -2.90
CA MET A 157 -15.57 9.19 -4.15
C MET A 157 -15.25 7.73 -3.90
N GLY A 158 -15.50 7.23 -2.68
CA GLY A 158 -15.02 5.94 -2.18
C GLY A 158 -15.41 4.75 -3.06
N HIS A 159 -14.41 4.04 -3.55
CA HIS A 159 -14.50 2.76 -4.26
C HIS A 159 -13.42 1.82 -3.69
N PRO A 160 -13.80 0.56 -3.31
CA PRO A 160 -15.16 0.02 -3.24
C PRO A 160 -16.10 0.86 -2.36
N GLY A 161 -17.40 0.88 -2.72
CA GLY A 161 -18.42 1.50 -1.87
C GLY A 161 -18.62 0.80 -0.52
N PRO A 162 -19.33 1.46 0.43
CA PRO A 162 -20.15 2.63 0.23
C PRO A 162 -19.35 3.94 0.25
N ALA A 163 -19.57 4.82 -0.73
CA ALA A 163 -19.19 6.22 -0.60
C ALA A 163 -20.10 6.92 0.42
N ILE A 164 -19.59 7.95 1.10
CA ILE A 164 -20.31 8.66 2.19
C ILE A 164 -20.26 10.17 2.01
N GLY A 165 -21.11 10.89 2.74
CA GLY A 165 -21.13 12.34 2.83
C GLY A 165 -19.89 12.92 3.54
N PHE A 166 -18.70 12.69 3.00
CA PHE A 166 -17.45 13.12 3.61
C PHE A 166 -17.28 14.65 3.60
N LEU A 167 -17.78 15.33 2.59
CA LEU A 167 -17.70 16.79 2.54
C LEU A 167 -18.51 17.42 3.67
N GLN A 168 -19.65 16.83 4.03
CA GLN A 168 -20.47 17.25 5.17
C GLN A 168 -19.72 17.03 6.49
N GLU A 169 -19.01 15.88 6.65
CA GLU A 169 -18.18 15.64 7.84
C GLU A 169 -16.99 16.60 7.92
N ALA A 170 -16.37 16.93 6.77
CA ALA A 170 -15.30 17.91 6.71
C ALA A 170 -15.81 19.31 7.10
N ILE A 171 -17.00 19.71 6.66
CA ILE A 171 -17.62 20.99 7.06
C ILE A 171 -17.87 21.00 8.58
N ARG A 172 -18.44 19.94 9.16
CA ARG A 172 -18.62 19.83 10.62
C ARG A 172 -17.30 19.98 11.38
N TRP A 173 -16.21 19.38 10.86
CA TRP A 173 -14.88 19.53 11.43
C TRP A 173 -14.39 20.97 11.39
N TRP A 174 -14.56 21.65 10.25
CA TRP A 174 -14.16 23.05 10.08
C TRP A 174 -15.03 24.01 10.89
N ASP A 175 -16.33 23.78 10.99
CA ASP A 175 -17.22 24.60 11.80
C ASP A 175 -16.85 24.55 13.29
N ALA A 176 -16.51 23.35 13.79
CA ALA A 176 -16.03 23.20 15.16
C ALA A 176 -14.71 23.95 15.41
N TRP A 177 -13.70 23.77 14.55
CA TRP A 177 -12.35 24.24 14.85
C TRP A 177 -12.00 25.63 14.27
N LEU A 178 -12.72 26.12 13.26
CA LEU A 178 -12.49 27.45 12.66
C LEU A 178 -13.52 28.48 13.10
N LYS A 179 -14.75 28.05 13.41
CA LYS A 179 -15.82 28.95 13.85
C LYS A 179 -16.13 28.81 15.34
N GLY A 180 -15.67 27.75 16.00
CA GLY A 180 -15.95 27.45 17.40
C GLY A 180 -17.38 26.95 17.64
N GLU A 181 -18.01 26.33 16.66
CA GLU A 181 -19.37 25.81 16.77
C GLU A 181 -19.41 24.50 17.57
N GLU A 182 -20.26 24.42 18.57
CA GLU A 182 -20.55 23.21 19.34
C GLU A 182 -21.52 22.32 18.57
N ASN A 183 -21.02 21.54 17.59
CA ASN A 183 -21.82 20.72 16.69
C ASN A 183 -21.79 19.23 17.04
N GLY A 184 -21.26 18.86 18.22
CA GLY A 184 -21.24 17.49 18.74
C GLY A 184 -20.21 16.56 18.08
N ILE A 185 -19.39 17.05 17.12
CA ILE A 185 -18.43 16.16 16.43
C ILE A 185 -17.42 15.52 17.41
N MET A 186 -17.00 16.22 18.45
CA MET A 186 -16.05 15.68 19.43
C MET A 186 -16.70 14.79 20.50
N GLU A 187 -18.01 14.74 20.58
CA GLU A 187 -18.78 13.85 21.45
C GLU A 187 -19.00 12.47 20.80
N GLU A 188 -18.89 12.38 19.50
CA GLU A 188 -18.94 11.11 18.76
C GLU A 188 -17.69 10.26 19.06
N PRO A 189 -17.73 8.92 18.85
CA PRO A 189 -16.58 8.03 19.06
C PRO A 189 -15.31 8.51 18.35
N MET A 190 -14.14 8.26 18.94
CA MET A 190 -12.84 8.67 18.39
C MET A 190 -12.57 8.04 17.02
N LEU A 191 -12.92 6.77 16.86
CA LEU A 191 -12.66 5.99 15.66
C LEU A 191 -13.95 5.38 15.13
N ARG A 192 -14.21 5.57 13.84
CA ARG A 192 -15.26 4.84 13.10
C ARG A 192 -14.61 4.07 11.97
N VAL A 193 -14.92 2.77 11.89
CA VAL A 193 -14.38 1.91 10.84
C VAL A 193 -15.48 1.06 10.20
N TRP A 194 -15.26 0.71 8.94
CA TRP A 194 -16.09 -0.23 8.22
C TRP A 194 -15.66 -1.66 8.56
N MET A 195 -16.47 -2.39 9.33
CA MET A 195 -16.30 -3.82 9.59
C MET A 195 -16.71 -4.57 8.34
N GLN A 196 -15.73 -5.10 7.62
CA GLN A 196 -15.95 -5.80 6.36
C GLN A 196 -16.54 -7.20 6.60
N ASP A 197 -17.56 -7.57 5.85
CA ASP A 197 -18.03 -8.95 5.79
C ASP A 197 -17.10 -9.82 4.92
N SER A 198 -17.18 -11.13 5.13
CA SER A 198 -16.56 -12.13 4.26
C SER A 198 -17.16 -12.08 2.85
N VAL A 199 -16.31 -12.12 1.84
CA VAL A 199 -16.71 -12.14 0.43
C VAL A 199 -15.80 -13.07 -0.36
N PRO A 200 -16.25 -13.63 -1.49
CA PRO A 200 -15.36 -14.32 -2.44
C PRO A 200 -14.26 -13.39 -2.96
N PRO A 201 -13.07 -13.93 -3.24
CA PRO A 201 -11.97 -13.11 -3.77
C PRO A 201 -12.29 -12.60 -5.18
N THR A 202 -12.07 -11.31 -5.39
CA THR A 202 -12.09 -10.67 -6.71
C THR A 202 -11.13 -9.48 -6.72
N THR A 203 -10.63 -9.15 -7.88
CA THR A 203 -9.68 -8.04 -8.10
C THR A 203 -10.35 -6.68 -8.18
N ASP A 204 -11.67 -6.65 -8.14
CA ASP A 204 -12.46 -5.43 -8.13
C ASP A 204 -13.79 -5.69 -7.41
N TYR A 205 -14.21 -4.74 -6.57
CA TYR A 205 -15.49 -4.73 -5.88
C TYR A 205 -16.16 -3.37 -6.11
N ASP A 206 -17.35 -3.34 -6.68
CA ASP A 206 -18.16 -2.11 -6.71
C ASP A 206 -18.55 -1.69 -5.29
N TYR A 207 -18.84 -2.67 -4.45
CA TYR A 207 -19.29 -2.49 -3.08
C TYR A 207 -18.71 -3.57 -2.17
N ARG A 208 -18.19 -3.18 -1.04
CA ARG A 208 -17.68 -4.09 -0.01
C ARG A 208 -18.74 -4.24 1.08
N PRO A 209 -19.42 -5.39 1.22
CA PRO A 209 -20.38 -5.60 2.29
C PRO A 209 -19.78 -5.41 3.68
N GLY A 210 -20.60 -4.92 4.62
CA GLY A 210 -20.16 -4.69 5.98
C GLY A 210 -21.10 -3.74 6.74
N ARG A 211 -20.59 -3.19 7.84
CA ARG A 211 -21.29 -2.19 8.66
C ARG A 211 -20.29 -1.25 9.35
N TRP A 212 -20.77 -0.08 9.76
CA TRP A 212 -19.99 0.81 10.60
C TRP A 212 -19.94 0.28 12.03
N VAL A 213 -18.73 0.32 12.63
CA VAL A 213 -18.49 0.09 14.05
C VAL A 213 -17.63 1.22 14.59
N ALA A 214 -17.60 1.37 15.91
CA ALA A 214 -16.89 2.49 16.50
C ALA A 214 -16.18 2.14 17.81
N GLU A 215 -15.10 2.88 18.08
CA GLU A 215 -14.35 2.84 19.33
C GLU A 215 -14.29 4.24 19.95
N GLU A 216 -14.65 4.34 21.24
CA GLU A 216 -14.60 5.60 22.00
C GLU A 216 -13.17 6.14 22.12
N LYS A 217 -12.20 5.23 22.19
CA LYS A 217 -10.77 5.50 22.26
C LYS A 217 -10.01 4.43 21.50
N TRP A 218 -8.83 4.79 21.05
CA TRP A 218 -7.91 3.82 20.47
C TRP A 218 -6.61 3.75 21.30
N PRO A 219 -6.12 2.52 21.67
CA PRO A 219 -6.73 1.19 21.40
C PRO A 219 -8.08 0.97 22.12
N GLY A 220 -8.97 0.19 21.49
CA GLY A 220 -10.29 -0.14 22.01
C GLY A 220 -10.22 -1.11 23.20
N LYS A 221 -11.03 -0.86 24.24
CA LYS A 221 -11.05 -1.72 25.45
C LYS A 221 -11.75 -3.06 25.22
N ASN A 222 -12.61 -3.15 24.23
CA ASN A 222 -13.37 -4.34 23.84
C ASN A 222 -12.62 -5.24 22.85
N ILE A 223 -11.34 -4.93 22.59
CA ILE A 223 -10.45 -5.71 21.73
C ILE A 223 -9.51 -6.52 22.61
N SER A 224 -9.49 -7.84 22.40
CA SER A 224 -8.61 -8.77 23.12
C SER A 224 -7.86 -9.68 22.17
N LEU A 225 -6.64 -10.04 22.52
CA LEU A 225 -5.84 -10.93 21.68
C LEU A 225 -6.27 -12.39 21.87
N GLN A 226 -6.72 -13.02 20.79
CA GLN A 226 -6.92 -14.46 20.73
C GLN A 226 -5.68 -15.11 20.11
N VAL A 227 -5.15 -16.13 20.78
CA VAL A 227 -3.91 -16.81 20.40
C VAL A 227 -4.23 -18.13 19.69
N PHE A 228 -3.65 -18.29 18.50
CA PHE A 228 -3.64 -19.53 17.74
C PHE A 228 -2.20 -20.03 17.61
N HIS A 229 -1.92 -21.23 18.07
CA HIS A 229 -0.61 -21.86 17.91
C HIS A 229 -0.50 -22.59 16.57
N LEU A 230 0.71 -22.61 16.00
CA LEU A 230 0.98 -23.34 14.77
C LEU A 230 1.30 -24.80 15.07
N GLY A 231 0.53 -25.70 14.46
CA GLY A 231 0.79 -27.14 14.36
C GLY A 231 1.33 -27.52 12.99
N PHE A 232 1.26 -28.78 12.63
CA PHE A 232 1.57 -29.23 11.27
C PHE A 232 0.39 -28.91 10.35
N ALA A 233 0.56 -27.93 9.46
CA ALA A 233 -0.49 -27.41 8.55
C ALA A 233 -1.81 -26.99 9.27
N TRP A 234 -1.74 -26.66 10.54
CA TRP A 234 -2.92 -26.39 11.36
C TRP A 234 -2.71 -25.21 12.32
N LEU A 235 -3.77 -24.47 12.61
CA LEU A 235 -3.86 -23.40 13.59
C LEU A 235 -4.89 -23.72 14.66
N GLY A 236 -4.51 -23.64 15.93
CA GLY A 236 -5.48 -23.91 16.99
C GLY A 236 -4.99 -23.65 18.40
N PRO A 237 -5.74 -24.11 19.41
CA PRO A 237 -5.38 -23.98 20.80
C PRO A 237 -4.09 -24.74 21.16
N GLU A 238 -3.26 -24.19 22.04
CA GLU A 238 -1.96 -24.79 22.44
C GLU A 238 -2.08 -26.26 22.88
N LYS A 239 -3.14 -26.58 23.66
CA LYS A 239 -3.37 -27.93 24.19
C LYS A 239 -3.57 -29.01 23.13
N GLU A 240 -3.91 -28.62 21.91
CA GLU A 240 -4.14 -29.52 20.77
C GLU A 240 -2.89 -29.65 19.87
N ILE A 241 -1.85 -28.84 20.11
CA ILE A 241 -0.59 -28.90 19.40
C ILE A 241 0.28 -30.01 19.99
N GLY A 242 0.67 -30.98 19.17
CA GLY A 242 1.58 -32.06 19.53
C GLY A 242 3.04 -31.62 19.78
N GLN A 243 3.99 -32.40 19.32
CA GLN A 243 5.41 -32.03 19.36
C GLN A 243 5.70 -30.90 18.36
N SER A 244 6.71 -30.06 18.68
CA SER A 244 7.22 -29.07 17.73
C SER A 244 7.84 -29.75 16.52
N ILE A 245 7.33 -29.45 15.33
CA ILE A 245 7.80 -29.97 14.06
C ILE A 245 8.41 -28.80 13.26
N PRO A 246 9.69 -28.90 12.85
CA PRO A 246 10.24 -27.91 11.93
C PRO A 246 9.66 -28.15 10.54
N VAL A 247 9.05 -27.12 9.96
CA VAL A 247 8.54 -27.12 8.59
C VAL A 247 9.30 -26.08 7.76
N SER A 248 9.69 -26.44 6.55
CA SER A 248 10.58 -25.59 5.75
C SER A 248 9.96 -25.27 4.40
N ILE A 249 10.25 -24.07 3.90
CA ILE A 249 9.86 -23.59 2.59
C ILE A 249 11.02 -22.82 1.92
N GLN A 250 11.13 -22.94 0.63
CA GLN A 250 11.81 -22.04 -0.28
C GLN A 250 10.76 -21.71 -1.34
N SER A 251 10.17 -20.54 -1.25
CA SER A 251 9.08 -20.14 -2.14
C SER A 251 9.60 -19.88 -3.54
N PRO A 252 8.86 -20.30 -4.58
CA PRO A 252 9.17 -19.91 -5.95
C PRO A 252 8.92 -18.42 -6.16
N LEU A 253 9.59 -17.82 -7.15
CA LEU A 253 9.43 -16.39 -7.50
C LEU A 253 8.01 -16.02 -7.96
N SER A 254 7.18 -17.01 -8.29
CA SER A 254 5.77 -16.81 -8.67
C SER A 254 4.85 -16.44 -7.51
N VAL A 255 5.28 -16.58 -6.25
CA VAL A 255 4.48 -16.17 -5.10
C VAL A 255 4.41 -14.65 -5.02
N GLY A 256 3.19 -14.11 -5.12
CA GLY A 256 2.88 -12.69 -5.13
C GLY A 256 2.32 -12.19 -6.47
N LEU A 257 2.29 -13.01 -7.53
CA LEU A 257 1.67 -12.62 -8.80
C LEU A 257 0.18 -12.28 -8.67
N PHE A 258 -0.46 -12.81 -7.63
CA PHE A 258 -1.87 -12.61 -7.30
C PHE A 258 -2.09 -11.68 -6.10
N ALA A 259 -1.04 -10.97 -5.68
CA ALA A 259 -1.07 -10.09 -4.51
C ALA A 259 -1.85 -8.78 -4.71
N GLY A 260 -2.09 -8.37 -5.94
CA GLY A 260 -2.56 -7.02 -6.25
C GLY A 260 -1.48 -5.95 -5.97
N LYS A 261 -1.87 -4.69 -5.93
CA LYS A 261 -0.97 -3.59 -5.54
C LYS A 261 -0.87 -3.44 -4.02
N TRP A 262 0.22 -2.83 -3.56
CA TRP A 262 0.37 -2.41 -2.17
C TRP A 262 -0.68 -1.37 -1.77
N CYS A 263 -0.98 -0.43 -2.66
CA CYS A 263 -1.99 0.60 -2.51
C CYS A 263 -2.90 0.59 -3.73
N SER A 264 -4.20 0.31 -3.54
CA SER A 264 -5.19 0.38 -4.62
C SER A 264 -5.54 1.83 -4.93
N TYR A 265 -5.52 2.18 -6.20
CA TYR A 265 -5.94 3.49 -6.72
C TYR A 265 -7.34 3.46 -7.34
N ALA A 266 -8.13 2.44 -7.03
CA ALA A 266 -9.40 2.15 -7.71
C ALA A 266 -9.24 2.05 -9.24
N ALA A 267 -8.13 1.46 -9.66
CA ALA A 267 -7.80 1.17 -11.05
C ALA A 267 -7.94 -0.34 -11.28
N PRO A 268 -9.19 -0.85 -11.44
CA PRO A 268 -9.40 -2.29 -11.57
C PRO A 268 -8.54 -2.91 -12.68
N PRO A 269 -8.00 -4.10 -12.44
CA PRO A 269 -8.21 -5.01 -11.31
C PRO A 269 -7.01 -5.03 -10.34
N ASP A 270 -6.81 -4.01 -9.54
CA ASP A 270 -5.61 -3.81 -8.69
C ASP A 270 -5.70 -4.44 -7.28
N LEU A 271 -6.84 -5.04 -6.90
CA LEU A 271 -6.99 -5.78 -5.65
C LEU A 271 -6.47 -7.23 -5.75
N PRO A 272 -6.15 -7.88 -4.60
CA PRO A 272 -5.65 -9.25 -4.61
C PRO A 272 -6.68 -10.26 -5.14
N HIS A 273 -6.22 -11.19 -5.96
CA HIS A 273 -7.02 -12.31 -6.47
C HIS A 273 -7.11 -13.47 -5.45
N ASP A 274 -7.66 -14.61 -5.84
CA ASP A 274 -7.74 -15.83 -5.03
C ASP A 274 -6.34 -16.28 -4.57
N GLN A 275 -6.12 -16.30 -3.27
CA GLN A 275 -4.80 -16.56 -2.71
C GLN A 275 -4.35 -18.04 -2.81
N ARG A 276 -5.21 -18.95 -3.24
CA ARG A 276 -4.83 -20.36 -3.46
C ARG A 276 -3.67 -20.50 -4.46
N GLU A 277 -3.56 -19.58 -5.43
CA GLU A 277 -2.44 -19.55 -6.39
C GLU A 277 -1.11 -19.27 -5.67
N ASP A 278 -1.07 -18.24 -4.82
CA ASP A 278 0.13 -17.90 -4.05
C ASP A 278 0.39 -18.88 -2.89
N ASP A 279 -0.65 -19.47 -2.33
CA ASP A 279 -0.57 -20.44 -1.22
C ASP A 279 0.11 -21.74 -1.65
N GLY A 280 0.05 -22.11 -2.95
CA GLY A 280 0.76 -23.25 -3.51
C GLY A 280 2.29 -23.20 -3.35
N GLY A 281 2.86 -21.99 -3.17
CA GLY A 281 4.29 -21.75 -2.91
C GLY A 281 4.60 -21.30 -1.48
N ALA A 282 3.70 -21.50 -0.51
CA ALA A 282 3.83 -21.06 0.88
C ALA A 282 3.67 -22.20 1.88
N LEU A 283 4.14 -22.01 3.12
CA LEU A 283 3.68 -22.80 4.26
C LEU A 283 2.29 -22.31 4.65
N VAL A 284 1.32 -23.22 4.70
CA VAL A 284 -0.08 -22.93 4.99
C VAL A 284 -0.49 -23.59 6.29
N PHE A 285 -1.18 -22.82 7.14
CA PHE A 285 -1.73 -23.28 8.42
C PHE A 285 -3.20 -22.85 8.50
N ASP A 286 -4.12 -23.81 8.54
CA ASP A 286 -5.55 -23.59 8.58
C ASP A 286 -6.14 -23.88 9.96
N SER A 287 -7.08 -23.05 10.41
CA SER A 287 -7.91 -23.39 11.56
C SER A 287 -8.97 -24.43 11.19
N ASP A 288 -9.56 -25.06 12.19
CA ASP A 288 -10.85 -25.72 12.01
C ASP A 288 -11.92 -24.69 11.60
N PRO A 289 -13.03 -25.13 10.99
CA PRO A 289 -14.17 -24.25 10.73
C PRO A 289 -14.63 -23.55 12.02
N LEU A 290 -14.77 -22.23 11.96
CA LEU A 290 -15.19 -21.42 13.09
C LEU A 290 -16.59 -21.85 13.54
N GLN A 291 -16.79 -22.00 14.85
CA GLN A 291 -18.07 -22.39 15.44
C GLN A 291 -19.04 -21.21 15.59
N LYS A 292 -18.51 -19.98 15.56
CA LYS A 292 -19.25 -18.72 15.65
C LYS A 292 -18.52 -17.64 14.86
N ASP A 293 -19.26 -16.60 14.52
CA ASP A 293 -18.67 -15.40 13.90
C ASP A 293 -17.55 -14.82 14.79
N MET A 294 -16.48 -14.38 14.14
CA MET A 294 -15.36 -13.70 14.78
C MET A 294 -15.11 -12.37 14.06
N GLU A 295 -15.04 -11.28 14.83
CA GLU A 295 -14.69 -9.96 14.31
C GLU A 295 -13.31 -9.57 14.83
N ILE A 296 -12.43 -9.09 13.94
CA ILE A 296 -11.14 -8.54 14.32
C ILE A 296 -11.08 -7.06 13.97
N LEU A 297 -10.39 -6.28 14.80
CA LEU A 297 -10.08 -4.87 14.55
C LEU A 297 -8.68 -4.55 15.08
N GLY A 298 -7.78 -4.14 14.18
CA GLY A 298 -6.36 -3.87 14.45
C GLY A 298 -5.44 -4.79 13.67
N GLY A 299 -4.15 -4.72 13.95
CA GLY A 299 -3.12 -5.51 13.27
C GLY A 299 -2.91 -6.89 13.89
N PRO A 300 -3.19 -7.98 13.17
CA PRO A 300 -2.77 -9.32 13.57
C PRO A 300 -1.25 -9.40 13.72
N VAL A 301 -0.78 -10.28 14.60
CA VAL A 301 0.65 -10.44 14.87
C VAL A 301 1.04 -11.91 14.74
N ALA A 302 2.03 -12.21 13.90
CA ALA A 302 2.67 -13.52 13.85
C ALA A 302 3.97 -13.48 14.66
N GLU A 303 3.99 -14.19 15.79
CA GLU A 303 5.20 -14.43 16.57
C GLU A 303 5.78 -15.77 16.15
N LEU A 304 6.96 -15.76 15.55
CA LEU A 304 7.53 -16.92 14.89
C LEU A 304 8.91 -17.26 15.47
N GLU A 305 9.17 -18.55 15.67
CA GLU A 305 10.52 -19.07 15.84
C GLU A 305 10.97 -19.66 14.50
N ILE A 306 12.05 -19.11 13.93
CA ILE A 306 12.50 -19.44 12.58
C ILE A 306 14.02 -19.67 12.53
N SER A 307 14.47 -20.31 11.47
CA SER A 307 15.85 -20.23 11.00
C SER A 307 15.90 -20.11 9.48
N ALA A 308 16.93 -19.47 8.96
CA ALA A 308 17.16 -19.32 7.52
C ALA A 308 18.53 -19.88 7.15
N ASN A 309 18.71 -20.33 5.91
CA ASN A 309 19.98 -20.85 5.41
C ASN A 309 20.87 -19.79 4.75
N LYS A 310 20.43 -18.52 4.75
CA LYS A 310 21.11 -17.38 4.14
C LYS A 310 21.20 -16.20 5.11
N PRO A 311 22.23 -15.35 4.97
CA PRO A 311 22.39 -14.19 5.86
C PRO A 311 21.39 -13.06 5.60
N VAL A 312 20.81 -12.99 4.40
CA VAL A 312 19.77 -12.05 4.02
C VAL A 312 18.54 -12.82 3.58
N ALA A 313 17.40 -12.56 4.18
CA ALA A 313 16.16 -13.24 3.90
C ALA A 313 14.98 -12.34 4.23
N MET A 314 13.87 -12.52 3.53
CA MET A 314 12.59 -11.89 3.85
C MET A 314 11.53 -12.95 4.18
N ILE A 315 10.50 -12.51 4.86
CA ILE A 315 9.28 -13.26 5.13
C ILE A 315 8.06 -12.43 4.76
N ALA A 316 7.12 -13.04 4.05
CA ALA A 316 5.78 -12.51 3.87
C ALA A 316 4.79 -13.39 4.61
N VAL A 317 3.94 -12.79 5.40
CA VAL A 317 2.90 -13.46 6.19
C VAL A 317 1.55 -12.92 5.74
N ARG A 318 0.67 -13.82 5.28
CA ARG A 318 -0.68 -13.49 4.83
C ARG A 318 -1.72 -14.10 5.74
N LEU A 319 -2.76 -13.34 6.04
CA LEU A 319 -3.97 -13.80 6.72
C LEU A 319 -5.10 -13.83 5.70
N SER A 320 -5.73 -14.98 5.53
CA SER A 320 -6.84 -15.16 4.59
C SER A 320 -8.07 -15.75 5.27
N ASP A 321 -9.23 -15.36 4.76
CA ASP A 321 -10.53 -15.94 5.05
C ASP A 321 -10.80 -17.04 4.03
N ILE A 322 -10.95 -18.28 4.50
CA ILE A 322 -11.20 -19.44 3.65
C ILE A 322 -12.69 -19.78 3.70
N LEU A 323 -13.32 -19.62 2.56
CA LEU A 323 -14.73 -19.86 2.37
C LEU A 323 -15.04 -21.38 2.38
N PRO A 324 -16.30 -21.79 2.56
CA PRO A 324 -16.68 -23.20 2.53
C PRO A 324 -16.39 -23.93 1.20
N ASP A 325 -16.22 -23.20 0.11
CA ASP A 325 -15.80 -23.73 -1.21
C ASP A 325 -14.29 -23.69 -1.44
N ASP A 326 -13.51 -23.49 -0.38
CA ASP A 326 -12.04 -23.41 -0.33
C ASP A 326 -11.43 -22.18 -1.03
N LYS A 327 -12.20 -21.23 -1.54
CA LYS A 327 -11.66 -19.96 -2.02
C LYS A 327 -11.02 -19.19 -0.89
N ALA A 328 -9.90 -18.52 -1.19
CA ALA A 328 -9.08 -17.81 -0.22
C ALA A 328 -9.07 -16.30 -0.49
N THR A 329 -9.80 -15.53 0.33
CA THR A 329 -9.78 -14.07 0.27
C THR A 329 -8.73 -13.53 1.22
N ARG A 330 -7.71 -12.80 0.70
CA ARG A 330 -6.72 -12.16 1.55
C ARG A 330 -7.39 -11.08 2.42
N VAL A 331 -7.25 -11.20 3.73
CA VAL A 331 -7.74 -10.23 4.72
C VAL A 331 -6.69 -9.15 4.96
N THR A 332 -5.47 -9.57 5.27
CA THR A 332 -4.33 -8.66 5.49
C THR A 332 -3.01 -9.41 5.32
N TYR A 333 -1.90 -8.68 5.32
CA TYR A 333 -0.57 -9.24 5.23
C TYR A 333 0.46 -8.36 5.94
N GLY A 334 1.64 -8.94 6.18
CA GLY A 334 2.80 -8.25 6.71
C GLY A 334 4.08 -8.77 6.07
N LEU A 335 5.06 -7.90 5.93
CA LEU A 335 6.40 -8.22 5.43
C LEU A 335 7.43 -7.95 6.52
N LEU A 336 8.51 -8.71 6.52
CA LEU A 336 9.69 -8.42 7.31
C LEU A 336 10.95 -8.88 6.58
N ASN A 337 11.85 -7.94 6.33
CA ASN A 337 13.23 -8.28 6.06
C ASN A 337 13.89 -8.76 7.36
N LEU A 338 14.31 -10.01 7.41
CA LEU A 338 14.79 -10.64 8.63
C LEU A 338 16.10 -10.01 9.16
N THR A 339 16.83 -9.29 8.32
CA THR A 339 17.98 -8.49 8.77
C THR A 339 17.53 -7.29 9.63
N HIS A 340 16.29 -6.81 9.44
CA HIS A 340 15.66 -5.72 10.18
C HIS A 340 14.87 -6.17 11.42
N ARG A 341 14.96 -7.44 11.82
CA ARG A 341 14.18 -8.04 12.92
C ARG A 341 14.29 -7.30 14.27
N GLU A 342 15.39 -6.59 14.49
CA GLU A 342 15.64 -5.83 15.72
C GLU A 342 15.64 -4.31 15.50
N SER A 343 16.08 -3.85 14.31
CA SER A 343 16.20 -2.43 14.01
C SER A 343 16.13 -2.17 12.51
N HIS A 344 15.35 -1.16 12.11
CA HIS A 344 15.35 -0.64 10.75
C HIS A 344 16.50 0.33 10.48
N GLU A 345 17.11 0.90 11.53
CA GLU A 345 18.26 1.80 11.41
C GLU A 345 19.56 1.03 11.32
N ASN A 346 19.68 -0.05 12.09
CA ASN A 346 20.87 -0.86 12.22
C ASN A 346 20.56 -2.33 11.93
N PRO A 347 20.21 -2.68 10.68
CA PRO A 347 19.95 -4.07 10.32
C PRO A 347 21.21 -4.92 10.48
N SER A 348 21.00 -6.19 10.81
CA SER A 348 22.08 -7.16 11.01
C SER A 348 21.82 -8.47 10.28
N PRO A 349 22.85 -9.05 9.60
CA PRO A 349 22.67 -10.31 8.89
C PRO A 349 22.25 -11.44 9.83
N LEU A 350 21.61 -12.44 9.27
CA LEU A 350 21.33 -13.69 9.97
C LEU A 350 22.59 -14.57 10.00
N GLU A 351 22.73 -15.37 11.05
CA GLU A 351 23.64 -16.51 11.08
C GLU A 351 22.90 -17.72 10.50
N PRO A 352 23.32 -18.28 9.36
CA PRO A 352 22.64 -19.40 8.74
C PRO A 352 22.45 -20.58 9.69
N GLY A 353 21.20 -21.07 9.78
CA GLY A 353 20.82 -22.20 10.67
C GLY A 353 20.54 -21.81 12.12
N LYS A 354 20.89 -20.62 12.58
CA LYS A 354 20.56 -20.12 13.91
C LYS A 354 19.06 -19.87 14.03
N ARG A 355 18.50 -20.20 15.18
CA ARG A 355 17.10 -19.91 15.50
C ARG A 355 16.95 -18.48 16.01
N TYR A 356 15.92 -17.81 15.51
CA TYR A 356 15.51 -16.47 15.91
C TYR A 356 14.03 -16.49 16.30
N ARG A 357 13.69 -15.73 17.32
CA ARG A 357 12.31 -15.37 17.60
C ARG A 357 12.07 -13.99 17.07
N LEU A 358 11.01 -13.80 16.30
CA LEU A 358 10.68 -12.55 15.67
C LEU A 358 9.16 -12.34 15.63
N THR A 359 8.80 -11.10 15.38
CA THR A 359 7.42 -10.66 15.28
C THR A 359 7.20 -10.06 13.91
N VAL A 360 6.19 -10.55 13.19
CA VAL A 360 5.69 -9.91 11.97
C VAL A 360 4.32 -9.34 12.27
N ARG A 361 4.23 -8.02 12.29
CA ARG A 361 2.94 -7.32 12.39
C ARG A 361 2.33 -7.24 10.99
N LEU A 362 1.07 -7.66 10.85
CA LEU A 362 0.30 -7.49 9.65
C LEU A 362 -0.39 -6.12 9.67
N ASN A 363 -0.80 -5.61 8.51
CA ASN A 363 -1.53 -4.35 8.43
C ASN A 363 -2.81 -4.42 9.27
N ASP A 364 -3.14 -3.28 9.88
CA ASP A 364 -4.39 -3.11 10.62
C ASP A 364 -5.58 -3.31 9.67
N ILE A 365 -6.62 -3.98 10.16
CA ILE A 365 -7.80 -4.35 9.40
C ILE A 365 -9.04 -4.42 10.30
N SER A 366 -10.22 -4.32 9.71
CA SER A 366 -11.49 -4.66 10.34
C SER A 366 -12.21 -5.68 9.48
N GLN A 367 -12.34 -6.91 9.97
CA GLN A 367 -12.88 -8.03 9.22
C GLN A 367 -13.71 -8.96 10.10
N LYS A 368 -14.84 -9.40 9.57
CA LYS A 368 -15.67 -10.45 10.12
C LYS A 368 -15.39 -11.77 9.41
N PHE A 369 -15.09 -12.82 10.18
CA PHE A 369 -15.01 -14.21 9.74
C PHE A 369 -16.32 -14.90 10.18
N PRO A 370 -17.16 -15.35 9.26
CA PRO A 370 -18.40 -16.07 9.61
C PRO A 370 -18.14 -17.46 10.20
N ALA A 371 -19.11 -17.97 10.97
CA ALA A 371 -19.15 -19.38 11.34
C ALA A 371 -19.11 -20.25 10.07
N GLY A 372 -18.35 -21.34 10.12
CA GLY A 372 -18.12 -22.25 8.99
C GLY A 372 -16.92 -21.90 8.10
N ASN A 373 -16.44 -20.64 8.10
CA ASN A 373 -15.18 -20.28 7.44
C ASN A 373 -13.97 -20.73 8.27
N ARG A 374 -12.80 -20.80 7.64
CA ARG A 374 -11.52 -21.09 8.29
C ARG A 374 -10.58 -19.89 8.19
N ILE A 375 -9.73 -19.72 9.19
CA ILE A 375 -8.66 -18.74 9.19
C ILE A 375 -7.41 -19.43 8.64
N ARG A 376 -6.77 -18.83 7.64
CA ARG A 376 -5.49 -19.31 7.07
C ARG A 376 -4.38 -18.32 7.35
N LEU A 377 -3.25 -18.83 7.86
CA LEU A 377 -1.97 -18.15 7.89
C LEU A 377 -1.07 -18.78 6.83
N ALA A 378 -0.59 -17.99 5.87
CA ALA A 378 0.37 -18.43 4.85
C ALA A 378 1.69 -17.68 5.02
N ILE A 379 2.81 -18.42 4.95
CA ILE A 379 4.17 -17.91 5.15
C ILE A 379 5.01 -18.23 3.92
N SER A 380 5.63 -17.23 3.30
CA SER A 380 6.50 -17.38 2.13
C SER A 380 7.81 -16.60 2.27
N THR A 381 8.82 -16.97 1.49
CA THR A 381 10.13 -16.28 1.43
C THR A 381 10.25 -15.32 0.26
N VAL A 382 9.17 -15.15 -0.49
CA VAL A 382 9.01 -14.25 -1.65
C VAL A 382 7.60 -13.69 -1.65
N TYR A 383 7.43 -12.50 -2.15
CA TYR A 383 6.12 -11.89 -2.44
C TYR A 383 6.25 -10.90 -3.61
N TRP A 384 6.70 -11.44 -4.76
CA TRP A 384 6.99 -10.70 -5.98
C TRP A 384 5.74 -10.52 -6.87
N PRO A 385 5.49 -9.34 -7.45
CA PRO A 385 6.32 -8.13 -7.45
C PRO A 385 6.01 -7.12 -6.33
N LEU A 386 5.11 -7.44 -5.40
CA LEU A 386 4.74 -6.52 -4.32
C LEU A 386 5.98 -6.12 -3.48
N ALA A 387 6.89 -7.04 -3.23
CA ALA A 387 8.18 -6.77 -2.61
C ALA A 387 9.33 -7.33 -3.46
N TRP A 388 10.43 -6.58 -3.56
CA TRP A 388 11.65 -7.04 -4.22
C TRP A 388 12.27 -8.18 -3.43
N PRO A 389 12.58 -9.34 -4.05
CA PRO A 389 13.11 -10.49 -3.32
C PRO A 389 14.51 -10.27 -2.75
N SER A 390 14.85 -11.07 -1.73
CA SER A 390 16.21 -11.18 -1.18
C SER A 390 17.23 -11.49 -2.28
N PRO A 391 18.54 -11.25 -2.03
CA PRO A 391 19.57 -11.42 -3.07
C PRO A 391 19.67 -12.82 -3.68
N GLU A 392 19.25 -13.84 -2.93
CA GLU A 392 19.34 -15.25 -3.32
C GLU A 392 18.14 -16.07 -2.78
N PRO A 393 17.86 -17.24 -3.39
CA PRO A 393 16.84 -18.15 -2.88
C PRO A 393 17.12 -18.53 -1.43
N THR A 394 16.13 -18.34 -0.56
CA THR A 394 16.26 -18.63 0.87
C THR A 394 15.33 -19.73 1.28
N ARG A 395 15.87 -20.75 1.98
CA ARG A 395 15.08 -21.74 2.70
C ARG A 395 14.85 -21.25 4.13
N LEU A 396 13.59 -21.01 4.44
CA LEU A 396 13.12 -20.69 5.79
C LEU A 396 12.58 -21.95 6.47
N THR A 397 12.92 -22.15 7.73
CA THR A 397 12.33 -23.17 8.60
C THR A 397 11.55 -22.49 9.70
N VAL A 398 10.29 -22.85 9.86
CA VAL A 398 9.40 -22.39 10.96
C VAL A 398 9.27 -23.54 11.97
N TYR A 399 9.48 -23.24 13.25
CA TYR A 399 9.31 -24.18 14.35
C TYR A 399 7.89 -24.03 14.90
N THR A 400 7.05 -25.02 14.61
CA THR A 400 5.67 -25.07 15.10
C THR A 400 5.65 -25.12 16.64
N LYS A 401 4.49 -25.05 17.29
CA LYS A 401 4.30 -25.01 18.75
C LYS A 401 4.85 -23.73 19.42
N THR A 402 6.07 -23.31 19.11
CA THR A 402 6.66 -22.04 19.63
C THR A 402 6.28 -20.84 18.80
N SER A 403 5.69 -21.08 17.62
CA SER A 403 5.15 -20.05 16.72
C SER A 403 3.64 -19.93 16.89
N ARG A 404 3.14 -18.70 16.83
CA ARG A 404 1.73 -18.40 17.07
C ARG A 404 1.23 -17.18 16.30
N LEU A 405 -0.07 -17.16 16.01
CA LEU A 405 -0.80 -16.03 15.47
C LEU A 405 -1.66 -15.41 16.58
N LEU A 406 -1.58 -14.11 16.75
CA LEU A 406 -2.39 -13.31 17.68
C LEU A 406 -3.37 -12.49 16.85
N LEU A 407 -4.66 -12.68 17.06
CA LEU A 407 -5.73 -11.94 16.40
C LEU A 407 -6.36 -10.95 17.37
N PRO A 408 -6.49 -9.66 17.00
CA PRO A 408 -7.16 -8.64 17.82
C PRO A 408 -8.68 -8.79 17.69
N VAL A 409 -9.27 -9.69 18.47
CA VAL A 409 -10.71 -10.00 18.42
C VAL A 409 -11.49 -8.90 19.12
N ARG A 410 -12.41 -8.30 18.38
CA ARG A 410 -13.33 -7.27 18.86
C ARG A 410 -14.63 -7.91 19.37
N GLN A 411 -15.07 -7.50 20.54
CA GLN A 411 -16.40 -7.83 21.03
C GLN A 411 -17.41 -6.81 20.49
N LYS A 412 -18.51 -7.31 19.90
CA LYS A 412 -19.62 -6.44 19.43
C LYS A 412 -20.17 -5.61 20.57
N GLU A 413 -20.39 -4.33 20.35
CA GLU A 413 -21.03 -3.43 21.30
C GLU A 413 -22.40 -2.99 20.80
N ALA A 414 -23.38 -2.86 21.74
CA ALA A 414 -24.74 -2.44 21.39
C ALA A 414 -24.78 -1.06 20.71
N LYS A 415 -23.89 -0.16 21.13
CA LYS A 415 -23.79 1.19 20.57
C LYS A 415 -23.37 1.24 19.09
N ASP A 416 -22.87 0.14 18.50
CA ASP A 416 -22.62 0.09 17.06
C ASP A 416 -23.91 0.28 16.25
N GLU A 417 -25.07 -0.04 16.84
CA GLU A 417 -26.38 0.10 16.19
C GLU A 417 -26.96 1.52 16.29
N ASP A 418 -26.42 2.33 17.22
CA ASP A 418 -26.89 3.70 17.48
C ASP A 418 -25.99 4.78 16.83
N LEU A 419 -25.04 4.39 15.99
CA LEU A 419 -24.15 5.32 15.32
C LEU A 419 -24.92 6.27 14.38
N ARG A 420 -24.67 7.56 14.50
CA ARG A 420 -25.21 8.55 13.56
C ARG A 420 -24.86 8.13 12.11
N PRO A 421 -25.86 7.99 11.22
CA PRO A 421 -25.56 7.66 9.83
C PRO A 421 -24.80 8.79 9.13
N PHE A 422 -23.95 8.45 8.19
CA PHE A 422 -23.39 9.43 7.26
C PHE A 422 -24.45 9.83 6.24
N GLY A 423 -24.42 11.10 5.81
CA GLY A 423 -25.21 11.55 4.69
C GLY A 423 -24.79 10.90 3.36
N PRO A 424 -25.57 11.08 2.29
CA PRO A 424 -25.19 10.63 0.96
C PRO A 424 -23.93 11.35 0.48
N ALA A 425 -23.17 10.69 -0.38
CA ALA A 425 -22.00 11.29 -1.01
C ALA A 425 -22.43 12.47 -1.89
N GLU A 426 -21.72 13.59 -1.76
CA GLU A 426 -21.91 14.79 -2.56
C GLU A 426 -20.60 15.18 -3.25
N GLY A 427 -20.69 15.83 -4.39
CA GLY A 427 -19.54 16.32 -5.14
C GLY A 427 -19.95 17.37 -6.16
N SER A 428 -18.98 18.11 -6.70
CA SER A 428 -19.24 18.99 -7.83
C SER A 428 -19.56 18.18 -9.09
N PRO A 429 -20.27 18.75 -10.05
CA PRO A 429 -20.40 18.15 -11.37
C PRO A 429 -19.00 17.84 -11.95
N PRO A 430 -18.83 16.73 -12.68
CA PRO A 430 -17.56 16.42 -13.32
C PRO A 430 -17.17 17.51 -14.32
N VAL A 431 -15.85 17.75 -14.46
CA VAL A 431 -15.34 18.69 -15.49
C VAL A 431 -15.81 18.20 -16.85
N PRO A 432 -16.40 19.10 -17.68
CA PRO A 432 -16.85 18.74 -19.03
C PRO A 432 -15.69 18.21 -19.88
N LYS A 433 -15.78 16.96 -20.27
CA LYS A 433 -14.78 16.30 -21.12
C LYS A 433 -15.42 15.41 -22.16
N THR A 434 -14.83 15.40 -23.37
CA THR A 434 -15.17 14.48 -24.44
C THR A 434 -14.10 13.41 -24.56
N LEU A 435 -14.50 12.15 -24.48
CA LEU A 435 -13.60 11.01 -24.72
C LEU A 435 -13.42 10.82 -26.24
N ILE A 436 -12.19 10.96 -26.73
CA ILE A 436 -11.82 10.84 -28.15
C ILE A 436 -11.36 9.40 -28.45
N GLN A 437 -10.55 8.82 -27.56
CA GLN A 437 -10.13 7.42 -27.62
C GLN A 437 -10.47 6.72 -26.31
N PRO A 438 -10.96 5.47 -26.35
CA PRO A 438 -11.40 4.76 -25.15
C PRO A 438 -10.25 4.46 -24.19
N THR A 439 -10.58 4.38 -22.91
CA THR A 439 -9.69 3.89 -21.86
C THR A 439 -9.46 2.39 -22.00
N ARG A 440 -8.31 1.91 -21.57
CA ARG A 440 -8.00 0.48 -21.47
C ARG A 440 -7.22 0.18 -20.20
N GLN A 441 -7.73 -0.76 -19.42
CA GLN A 441 -7.05 -1.29 -18.26
C GLN A 441 -6.90 -2.80 -18.39
N SER A 442 -5.73 -3.33 -18.03
CA SER A 442 -5.51 -4.77 -18.01
C SER A 442 -4.44 -5.13 -16.99
N TRP A 443 -4.62 -6.29 -16.38
CA TRP A 443 -3.71 -6.91 -15.44
C TRP A 443 -3.62 -8.38 -15.80
N THR A 444 -2.47 -8.81 -16.36
CA THR A 444 -2.35 -10.11 -17.00
C THR A 444 -1.11 -10.84 -16.48
N VAL A 445 -1.30 -12.06 -16.01
CA VAL A 445 -0.20 -12.98 -15.72
C VAL A 445 0.02 -13.87 -16.95
N VAL A 446 1.20 -13.79 -17.54
CA VAL A 446 1.62 -14.59 -18.68
C VAL A 446 2.72 -15.54 -18.25
N ARG A 447 2.56 -16.84 -18.56
CA ARG A 447 3.58 -17.86 -18.29
C ARG A 447 3.96 -18.56 -19.59
N ASP A 448 5.21 -18.38 -20.02
CA ASP A 448 5.82 -19.07 -21.17
C ASP A 448 6.52 -20.32 -20.68
N LEU A 449 5.87 -21.47 -20.85
CA LEU A 449 6.40 -22.76 -20.39
C LEU A 449 7.62 -23.23 -21.18
N ALA A 450 7.83 -22.73 -22.40
CA ALA A 450 8.98 -23.12 -23.22
C ALA A 450 10.26 -22.41 -22.80
N LYS A 451 10.14 -21.17 -22.30
CA LYS A 451 11.25 -20.37 -21.81
C LYS A 451 11.39 -20.38 -20.30
N ASP A 452 10.42 -21.00 -19.59
CA ASP A 452 10.25 -20.92 -18.14
C ASP A 452 10.22 -19.46 -17.64
N GLU A 453 9.58 -18.59 -18.41
CA GLU A 453 9.43 -17.15 -18.10
C GLU A 453 8.02 -16.86 -17.60
N SER A 454 7.92 -16.12 -16.52
CA SER A 454 6.65 -15.59 -16.01
C SER A 454 6.69 -14.06 -16.01
N ARG A 455 5.55 -13.44 -16.33
CA ARG A 455 5.43 -11.99 -16.42
C ARG A 455 4.06 -11.53 -15.91
N LEU A 456 4.09 -10.52 -15.06
CA LEU A 456 2.92 -9.70 -14.73
C LEU A 456 2.96 -8.46 -15.61
N GLU A 457 1.93 -8.25 -16.41
CA GLU A 457 1.74 -7.07 -17.24
C GLU A 457 0.58 -6.24 -16.71
N VAL A 458 0.83 -4.97 -16.45
CA VAL A 458 -0.19 -3.99 -16.05
C VAL A 458 -0.23 -2.89 -17.08
N VAL A 459 -1.41 -2.61 -17.64
CA VAL A 459 -1.63 -1.48 -18.55
C VAL A 459 -2.74 -0.62 -17.96
N ASN A 460 -2.43 0.65 -17.75
CA ASN A 460 -3.43 1.68 -17.47
C ASN A 460 -3.31 2.76 -18.56
N ASP A 461 -4.29 2.77 -19.47
CA ASP A 461 -4.40 3.70 -20.58
C ASP A 461 -5.67 4.52 -20.39
N GLU A 462 -5.51 5.80 -20.09
CA GLU A 462 -6.62 6.73 -19.90
C GLU A 462 -7.31 7.13 -21.21
N GLY A 463 -6.81 6.62 -22.34
CA GLY A 463 -7.27 6.99 -23.67
C GLY A 463 -6.85 8.42 -24.03
N VAL A 464 -7.64 9.07 -24.86
CA VAL A 464 -7.48 10.50 -25.20
C VAL A 464 -8.79 11.21 -24.89
N TYR A 465 -8.73 12.26 -24.11
CA TYR A 465 -9.89 13.09 -23.78
C TYR A 465 -9.59 14.58 -23.96
N ARG A 466 -10.62 15.33 -24.31
CA ARG A 466 -10.56 16.80 -24.41
C ARG A 466 -11.27 17.42 -23.23
N LEU A 467 -10.62 18.35 -22.54
CA LEU A 467 -11.22 19.26 -21.58
C LEU A 467 -11.89 20.39 -22.38
N GLU A 468 -13.22 20.44 -22.36
CA GLU A 468 -13.99 21.31 -23.26
C GLU A 468 -13.76 22.80 -22.96
N ASP A 469 -13.69 23.19 -21.68
CA ASP A 469 -13.57 24.59 -21.27
C ASP A 469 -12.27 25.25 -21.75
N ILE A 470 -11.21 24.48 -21.97
CA ILE A 470 -9.89 24.98 -22.36
C ILE A 470 -9.38 24.37 -23.68
N GLY A 471 -10.18 23.52 -24.32
CA GLY A 471 -9.87 22.88 -25.59
C GLY A 471 -8.59 22.02 -25.57
N LEU A 472 -8.22 21.50 -24.38
CA LEU A 472 -6.98 20.73 -24.19
C LEU A 472 -7.24 19.24 -24.32
N GLU A 473 -6.60 18.59 -25.28
CA GLU A 473 -6.55 17.13 -25.40
C GLU A 473 -5.40 16.59 -24.54
N ILE A 474 -5.71 15.56 -23.76
CA ILE A 474 -4.76 14.91 -22.86
C ILE A 474 -4.79 13.40 -23.14
N ALA A 475 -3.60 12.79 -23.20
CA ALA A 475 -3.45 11.35 -23.14
C ALA A 475 -2.42 10.96 -22.08
N ALA A 476 -2.72 9.89 -21.35
CA ALA A 476 -1.80 9.30 -20.40
C ALA A 476 -1.89 7.78 -20.48
N ARG A 477 -0.73 7.11 -20.55
CA ARG A 477 -0.64 5.65 -20.57
C ARG A 477 0.59 5.20 -19.79
N VAL A 478 0.40 4.21 -18.92
CA VAL A 478 1.49 3.48 -18.27
C VAL A 478 1.40 1.99 -18.59
N GLU A 479 2.56 1.40 -18.82
CA GLU A 479 2.77 -0.04 -18.93
C GLU A 479 3.78 -0.44 -17.86
N GLU A 480 3.43 -1.42 -17.02
CA GLU A 480 4.33 -2.00 -16.03
C GLU A 480 4.54 -3.48 -16.38
N ASN A 481 5.79 -3.93 -16.36
CA ASN A 481 6.16 -5.32 -16.65
C ASN A 481 7.09 -5.83 -15.54
N TYR A 482 6.67 -6.90 -14.87
CA TYR A 482 7.45 -7.56 -13.82
C TYR A 482 7.74 -8.99 -14.27
N VAL A 483 9.00 -9.29 -14.53
CA VAL A 483 9.43 -10.51 -15.23
C VAL A 483 10.44 -11.29 -14.41
N PHE A 484 10.38 -12.62 -14.47
CA PHE A 484 11.39 -13.55 -13.97
C PHE A 484 11.40 -14.84 -14.80
N ALA A 485 12.54 -15.55 -14.79
CA ALA A 485 12.71 -16.85 -15.44
C ALA A 485 13.02 -17.92 -14.39
N GLY A 486 12.15 -18.94 -14.30
CA GLY A 486 12.25 -19.98 -13.29
C GLY A 486 12.41 -19.42 -11.88
N ASP A 487 13.38 -19.94 -11.14
CA ASP A 487 13.82 -19.42 -9.84
C ASP A 487 15.18 -18.71 -9.91
N ASP A 488 15.57 -18.16 -11.07
CA ASP A 488 16.78 -17.35 -11.20
C ASP A 488 16.54 -15.92 -10.70
N TYR A 489 16.99 -15.62 -9.49
CA TYR A 489 16.88 -14.30 -8.85
C TYR A 489 17.63 -13.19 -9.61
N ARG A 490 18.56 -13.54 -10.53
CA ARG A 490 19.24 -12.55 -11.39
C ARG A 490 18.42 -12.17 -12.62
N SER A 491 17.38 -12.94 -12.92
CA SER A 491 16.45 -12.65 -14.01
C SER A 491 15.37 -11.61 -13.64
N LEU A 492 15.25 -11.27 -12.36
CA LEU A 492 14.26 -10.31 -11.86
C LEU A 492 14.38 -8.96 -12.56
N ARG A 493 13.26 -8.52 -13.10
CA ARG A 493 13.15 -7.27 -13.85
C ARG A 493 11.80 -6.61 -13.59
N GLY A 494 11.84 -5.34 -13.15
CA GLY A 494 10.69 -4.45 -13.13
C GLY A 494 10.90 -3.34 -14.15
N GLU A 495 9.94 -3.11 -15.02
CA GLU A 495 9.99 -2.06 -16.04
C GLU A 495 8.69 -1.28 -16.07
N THR A 496 8.80 0.04 -16.14
CA THR A 496 7.67 0.93 -16.33
C THR A 496 7.91 1.81 -17.55
N ARG A 497 6.86 2.05 -18.32
CA ARG A 497 6.88 2.94 -19.49
C ARG A 497 5.68 3.87 -19.43
N TRP A 498 5.93 5.15 -19.24
CA TRP A 498 4.94 6.21 -19.28
C TRP A 498 4.96 6.93 -20.63
N MET A 499 3.78 7.22 -21.17
CA MET A 499 3.58 8.14 -22.28
C MET A 499 2.55 9.18 -21.85
N ARG A 500 2.87 10.46 -22.05
CA ARG A 500 1.95 11.59 -21.84
C ARG A 500 1.96 12.49 -23.04
N SER A 501 0.78 12.98 -23.46
CA SER A 501 0.68 13.98 -24.52
C SER A 501 -0.35 15.04 -24.19
N PHE A 502 -0.09 16.24 -24.68
CA PHE A 502 -0.95 17.41 -24.55
C PHE A 502 -1.06 18.08 -25.91
N LYS A 503 -2.30 18.41 -26.32
CA LYS A 503 -2.55 19.04 -27.63
C LYS A 503 -3.63 20.10 -27.51
N ARG A 504 -3.35 21.28 -28.07
CA ARG A 504 -4.32 22.36 -28.22
C ARG A 504 -3.99 23.21 -29.45
N GLY A 505 -4.84 23.13 -30.47
CA GLY A 505 -4.55 23.75 -31.76
C GLY A 505 -3.26 23.22 -32.38
N GLU A 506 -2.31 24.10 -32.69
CA GLU A 506 -1.00 23.74 -33.23
C GLU A 506 0.02 23.31 -32.16
N TRP A 507 -0.25 23.62 -30.89
CA TRP A 507 0.59 23.19 -29.79
C TRP A 507 0.35 21.69 -29.51
N GLU A 508 1.36 20.89 -29.78
CA GLU A 508 1.33 19.45 -29.55
C GLU A 508 2.67 19.02 -28.96
N VAL A 509 2.65 18.37 -27.79
CA VAL A 509 3.82 17.88 -27.09
C VAL A 509 3.59 16.48 -26.56
N ARG A 510 4.66 15.69 -26.52
CA ARG A 510 4.63 14.32 -25.99
C ARG A 510 5.91 14.02 -25.24
N THR A 511 5.77 13.31 -24.13
CA THR A 511 6.90 12.72 -23.39
C THR A 511 6.76 11.21 -23.29
N VAL A 512 7.89 10.51 -23.33
CA VAL A 512 8.00 9.08 -23.03
C VAL A 512 9.10 8.90 -22.01
N ALA A 513 8.74 8.37 -20.84
CA ALA A 513 9.67 8.04 -19.77
C ALA A 513 9.66 6.52 -19.56
N ARG A 514 10.82 5.89 -19.56
CA ARG A 514 11.02 4.47 -19.30
C ARG A 514 11.95 4.31 -18.11
N THR A 515 11.62 3.44 -17.18
CA THR A 515 12.48 3.08 -16.04
C THR A 515 12.54 1.57 -15.91
N LEU A 516 13.75 1.04 -15.84
CA LEU A 516 14.06 -0.37 -15.67
C LEU A 516 14.86 -0.56 -14.38
N LEU A 517 14.39 -1.46 -13.53
CA LEU A 517 15.08 -1.93 -12.34
C LEU A 517 15.39 -3.41 -12.50
N THR A 518 16.66 -3.78 -12.29
CA THR A 518 17.13 -5.16 -12.15
C THR A 518 18.04 -5.26 -10.93
N SER A 519 18.41 -6.46 -10.52
CA SER A 519 19.37 -6.64 -9.43
C SER A 519 20.22 -7.89 -9.62
N ASP A 520 21.41 -7.87 -9.05
CA ASP A 520 22.21 -9.06 -8.75
C ASP A 520 22.31 -9.26 -7.22
N ALA A 521 23.22 -10.10 -6.77
CA ALA A 521 23.39 -10.39 -5.35
C ALA A 521 23.91 -9.17 -4.55
N THR A 522 24.49 -8.17 -5.20
CA THR A 522 25.24 -7.06 -4.57
C THR A 522 24.74 -5.68 -4.93
N HIS A 523 24.06 -5.52 -6.06
CA HIS A 523 23.62 -4.21 -6.55
C HIS A 523 22.20 -4.25 -7.12
N PHE A 524 21.53 -3.10 -7.01
CA PHE A 524 20.42 -2.69 -7.86
C PHE A 524 20.97 -1.94 -9.07
N HIS A 525 20.42 -2.20 -10.26
CA HIS A 525 20.77 -1.53 -11.50
C HIS A 525 19.54 -0.77 -12.01
N VAL A 526 19.66 0.54 -12.11
CA VAL A 526 18.60 1.44 -12.56
C VAL A 526 18.98 2.01 -13.91
N ARG A 527 18.17 1.72 -14.95
CA ARG A 527 18.28 2.37 -16.24
C ARG A 527 17.03 3.16 -16.52
N ALA A 528 17.18 4.37 -17.04
CA ALA A 528 16.04 5.19 -17.42
C ALA A 528 16.31 5.94 -18.72
N GLU A 529 15.23 6.22 -19.44
CA GLU A 529 15.23 6.98 -20.69
C GLU A 529 14.09 8.00 -20.62
N LEU A 530 14.37 9.21 -21.10
CA LEU A 530 13.39 10.27 -21.22
C LEU A 530 13.54 10.93 -22.59
N ASP A 531 12.48 10.82 -23.38
CA ASP A 531 12.36 11.46 -24.68
C ASP A 531 11.19 12.46 -24.67
N ALA A 532 11.35 13.58 -25.38
CA ALA A 532 10.30 14.57 -25.55
C ALA A 532 10.20 15.05 -27.00
N TRP A 533 8.96 15.30 -27.43
CA TRP A 533 8.64 15.75 -28.80
C TRP A 533 7.78 17.01 -28.76
N GLU A 534 8.01 17.88 -29.73
CA GLU A 534 7.12 18.96 -30.12
C GLU A 534 6.64 18.66 -31.56
N GLY A 535 5.35 18.38 -31.72
CA GLY A 535 4.83 17.77 -32.95
C GLY A 535 5.58 16.47 -33.27
N GLU A 536 6.10 16.36 -34.48
CA GLU A 536 6.88 15.21 -34.97
C GLU A 536 8.38 15.30 -34.60
N SER A 537 8.86 16.45 -34.12
CA SER A 537 10.27 16.68 -33.84
C SER A 537 10.65 16.26 -32.42
N ARG A 538 11.63 15.34 -32.29
CA ARG A 538 12.19 15.03 -30.98
C ARG A 538 13.09 16.18 -30.52
N VAL A 539 12.71 16.87 -29.46
CA VAL A 539 13.40 18.05 -28.93
C VAL A 539 14.31 17.74 -27.74
N PHE A 540 14.14 16.58 -27.11
CA PHE A 540 14.97 16.14 -26.00
C PHE A 540 15.10 14.61 -25.98
N SER A 541 16.31 14.13 -25.59
CA SER A 541 16.59 12.72 -25.33
C SER A 541 17.70 12.59 -24.31
N ARG A 542 17.49 11.82 -23.26
CA ARG A 542 18.50 11.55 -22.24
C ARG A 542 18.31 10.16 -21.66
N SER A 543 19.43 9.49 -21.35
CA SER A 543 19.45 8.22 -20.65
C SER A 543 20.32 8.29 -19.39
N TRP A 544 19.99 7.44 -18.43
CA TRP A 544 20.72 7.25 -17.17
C TRP A 544 20.99 5.77 -16.97
N ASP A 545 22.15 5.46 -16.37
CA ASP A 545 22.55 4.12 -15.94
C ASP A 545 23.23 4.25 -14.58
N GLU A 546 22.58 3.74 -13.54
CA GLU A 546 23.04 3.90 -12.16
C GLU A 546 23.07 2.55 -11.44
N GLN A 547 24.09 2.36 -10.62
CA GLN A 547 24.24 1.18 -9.77
C GLN A 547 24.17 1.61 -8.30
N VAL A 548 23.39 0.90 -7.51
CA VAL A 548 23.23 1.16 -6.09
C VAL A 548 23.52 -0.13 -5.32
N PRO A 549 24.50 -0.15 -4.42
CA PRO A 549 24.80 -1.33 -3.61
C PRO A 549 23.57 -1.75 -2.80
N ARG A 550 23.30 -3.06 -2.70
CA ARG A 550 22.29 -3.62 -1.80
C ARG A 550 22.84 -3.59 -0.38
N ASP A 551 22.06 -3.05 0.54
CA ASP A 551 22.42 -2.91 1.95
C ASP A 551 21.53 -3.81 2.82
N LEU A 552 21.77 -5.12 2.76
CA LEU A 552 21.01 -6.14 3.49
C LEU A 552 19.52 -6.24 3.10
N VAL A 553 19.19 -5.81 1.90
CA VAL A 553 17.83 -5.87 1.32
C VAL A 553 17.76 -6.85 0.17
#